data_07e82bac5060dc4a51b0d52fd12e05e6
#
_entry.id   07e82bac5060dc4a51b0d52fd12e05e6
#
_cell.length_a   1.000
_cell.length_b   1.000
_cell.length_c   1.000
_cell.angle_alpha   90.00
_cell.angle_beta   90.00
_cell.angle_gamma   90.00
#
_symmetry.space_group_name_H-M   'P 1'
#
loop_
_entity.id
_entity.type
_entity.pdbx_description
1 polymer ?
#
loop_
_entity_poly.entity_id
_entity_poly.type
_entity_poly.pdbx_seq_one_letter_code
_entity_poly.pdbx_strand_id
1 'polypeptide(L)'
;VRAVKATLGLEPDARPGGPSSARLVVRRLLWSRGVRAFADGYVSLLLPVYLLTLGFGPLDVGIIATVTLLGSGVLTLVVGFHAHRYHYRTLLVAAALLMAATGAGFAVITDFWPLLAIAFIGTLNPSSGGVSVFLPLEHAVISRAAKDSDRTAAFARYSLVGSLVAAVGALLAGAPDLLVAKLGIGMKSALQMMFVLYAIFGIAAAFAYWGLPKDDSTARQPSGGSLVKSKKMVYKLAALFSLDAFGGGLVLDSMLVLWLYDKFQLSTALAGTIFFWAGLLASFSFLLAVRIARRIGLVNTMVFTHLPSSIFLILIPFMPTLGWAIALLLMRSALSQMDVPTRTSYVMAIVPPEERPAAASITSVPRSFASALGPLIAGSLLSVSSFGWPLVIAGSLKILYDLMLLYTCRHVRPPEEVR
;
A
#
# COMPACT_ATOMS: atom_id res chain seq x y z
N VAL A 1 -1.64 44.84 -22.25
CA VAL A 1 -2.13 43.91 -21.22
C VAL A 1 -1.91 42.45 -21.63
N ARG A 2 -2.23 42.03 -22.91
CA ARG A 2 -1.97 40.66 -23.40
C ARG A 2 -0.46 40.33 -23.46
N ALA A 3 0.40 41.23 -23.93
CA ALA A 3 1.84 40.99 -24.03
C ALA A 3 2.51 40.86 -22.66
N VAL A 4 2.06 41.56 -21.63
CA VAL A 4 2.57 41.46 -20.26
C VAL A 4 2.16 40.17 -19.58
N LYS A 5 0.95 39.63 -19.87
CA LYS A 5 0.52 38.34 -19.35
C LYS A 5 1.30 37.16 -19.95
N ALA A 6 1.66 37.24 -21.23
CA ALA A 6 2.50 36.23 -21.89
C ALA A 6 3.92 36.18 -21.30
N THR A 7 4.51 37.34 -20.97
CA THR A 7 5.86 37.45 -20.39
C THR A 7 5.90 36.96 -18.93
N LEU A 8 4.77 37.01 -18.21
CA LEU A 8 4.64 36.55 -16.83
C LEU A 8 4.16 35.09 -16.68
N GLY A 9 3.96 34.37 -17.81
CA GLY A 9 3.53 32.97 -17.80
C GLY A 9 2.12 32.72 -17.20
N LEU A 10 1.26 33.75 -17.20
CA LEU A 10 -0.07 33.74 -16.58
C LEU A 10 -1.22 33.38 -17.54
N GLU A 11 -0.95 33.16 -18.82
CA GLU A 11 -1.94 32.57 -19.72
C GLU A 11 -1.90 31.03 -19.64
N PRO A 12 -3.01 30.35 -19.32
CA PRO A 12 -3.09 28.90 -19.44
C PRO A 12 -3.05 28.56 -20.94
N ASP A 13 -1.97 27.93 -21.37
CA ASP A 13 -1.87 27.37 -22.72
C ASP A 13 -2.92 26.25 -22.84
N ALA A 14 -4.07 26.58 -23.40
CA ALA A 14 -5.27 25.74 -23.47
C ALA A 14 -5.17 24.64 -24.56
N ARG A 15 -3.97 24.35 -25.06
CA ARG A 15 -3.76 23.26 -26.03
C ARG A 15 -3.75 21.92 -25.30
N PRO A 16 -4.56 20.92 -25.72
CA PRO A 16 -4.46 19.55 -25.21
C PRO A 16 -3.03 19.04 -25.49
N GLY A 17 -2.28 18.72 -24.44
CA GLY A 17 -0.90 18.21 -24.54
C GLY A 17 0.23 19.19 -24.21
N GLY A 18 -0.05 20.44 -23.82
CA GLY A 18 0.98 21.41 -23.40
C GLY A 18 1.57 21.09 -22.01
N PRO A 19 2.80 21.60 -21.67
CA PRO A 19 3.47 21.36 -20.40
C PRO A 19 2.66 21.79 -19.17
N SER A 20 1.73 22.73 -19.30
CA SER A 20 0.80 23.16 -18.26
C SER A 20 -0.31 22.16 -17.98
N SER A 21 -0.82 21.47 -19.01
CA SER A 21 -1.84 20.43 -18.86
C SER A 21 -1.28 19.18 -18.19
N ALA A 22 -0.07 18.74 -18.54
CA ALA A 22 0.63 17.63 -17.91
C ALA A 22 0.86 17.87 -16.40
N ARG A 23 1.31 19.05 -16.02
CA ARG A 23 1.48 19.44 -14.61
C ARG A 23 0.16 19.42 -13.84
N LEU A 24 -0.93 19.87 -14.47
CA LEU A 24 -2.26 19.84 -13.85
C LEU A 24 -2.75 18.43 -13.60
N VAL A 25 -2.56 17.52 -14.57
CA VAL A 25 -2.91 16.09 -14.44
C VAL A 25 -2.15 15.46 -13.27
N VAL A 26 -0.82 15.60 -13.23
CA VAL A 26 0.01 15.06 -12.15
C VAL A 26 -0.42 15.65 -10.79
N ARG A 27 -0.68 16.95 -10.71
CA ARG A 27 -1.14 17.60 -9.47
C ARG A 27 -2.47 17.02 -8.98
N ARG A 28 -3.44 16.79 -9.88
CA ARG A 28 -4.73 16.16 -9.53
C ARG A 28 -4.57 14.74 -9.05
N LEU A 29 -3.69 13.96 -9.68
CA LEU A 29 -3.38 12.60 -9.24
C LEU A 29 -2.72 12.59 -7.86
N LEU A 30 -1.77 13.47 -7.60
CA LEU A 30 -1.13 13.59 -6.28
C LEU A 30 -2.14 13.99 -5.19
N TRP A 31 -3.09 14.89 -5.53
CA TRP A 31 -4.15 15.29 -4.60
C TRP A 31 -5.10 14.12 -4.31
N SER A 32 -5.58 13.42 -5.34
CA SER A 32 -6.44 12.23 -5.17
C SER A 32 -5.72 11.13 -4.40
N ARG A 33 -4.43 10.91 -4.69
CA ARG A 33 -3.59 9.97 -3.94
C ARG A 33 -3.49 10.35 -2.47
N GLY A 34 -3.29 11.64 -2.16
CA GLY A 34 -3.25 12.15 -0.79
C GLY A 34 -4.58 11.91 -0.06
N VAL A 35 -5.71 12.30 -0.65
CA VAL A 35 -7.04 12.12 -0.06
C VAL A 35 -7.31 10.65 0.27
N ARG A 36 -7.04 9.74 -0.66
CA ARG A 36 -7.23 8.29 -0.44
C ARG A 36 -6.25 7.74 0.59
N ALA A 37 -4.98 8.12 0.50
CA ALA A 37 -3.97 7.68 1.45
C ALA A 37 -4.28 8.12 2.88
N PHE A 38 -4.80 9.33 3.06
CA PHE A 38 -5.27 9.81 4.35
C PHE A 38 -6.39 8.92 4.90
N ALA A 39 -7.37 8.58 4.06
CA ALA A 39 -8.48 7.71 4.43
C ALA A 39 -8.01 6.27 4.75
N ASP A 40 -7.15 5.70 3.91
CA ASP A 40 -6.57 4.37 4.12
C ASP A 40 -5.75 4.31 5.42
N GLY A 41 -5.05 5.41 5.77
CA GLY A 41 -4.21 5.48 6.95
C GLY A 41 -4.97 5.24 8.26
N TYR A 42 -6.13 5.86 8.46
CA TYR A 42 -6.91 5.62 9.68
C TYR A 42 -7.80 4.38 9.60
N VAL A 43 -8.36 4.09 8.41
CA VAL A 43 -9.28 2.95 8.25
C VAL A 43 -8.55 1.62 8.47
N SER A 44 -7.31 1.48 8.01
CA SER A 44 -6.51 0.26 8.24
C SER A 44 -6.36 -0.06 9.73
N LEU A 45 -6.30 0.97 10.59
CA LEU A 45 -6.18 0.83 12.04
C LEU A 45 -7.53 0.62 12.73
N LEU A 46 -8.59 1.29 12.24
CA LEU A 46 -9.92 1.23 12.84
C LEU A 46 -10.71 -0.01 12.42
N LEU A 47 -10.42 -0.62 11.27
CA LEU A 47 -11.13 -1.80 10.78
C LEU A 47 -11.17 -2.95 11.81
N PRO A 48 -10.04 -3.41 12.39
CA PRO A 48 -10.08 -4.49 13.36
C PRO A 48 -10.85 -4.10 14.63
N VAL A 49 -10.68 -2.87 15.12
CA VAL A 49 -11.38 -2.38 16.31
C VAL A 49 -12.89 -2.31 16.07
N TYR A 50 -13.31 -1.87 14.87
CA TYR A 50 -14.72 -1.84 14.48
C TYR A 50 -15.33 -3.24 14.46
N LEU A 51 -14.66 -4.20 13.82
CA LEU A 51 -15.13 -5.57 13.73
C LEU A 51 -15.25 -6.23 15.12
N LEU A 52 -14.27 -6.00 16.01
CA LEU A 52 -14.35 -6.44 17.40
C LEU A 52 -15.54 -5.80 18.15
N THR A 53 -15.82 -4.50 17.92
CA THR A 53 -16.98 -3.80 18.52
C THR A 53 -18.32 -4.34 18.01
N LEU A 54 -18.35 -4.95 16.83
CA LEU A 54 -19.53 -5.66 16.30
C LEU A 54 -19.72 -7.07 16.90
N GLY A 55 -18.74 -7.55 17.71
CA GLY A 55 -18.76 -8.86 18.32
C GLY A 55 -18.06 -9.95 17.52
N PHE A 56 -17.36 -9.60 16.44
CA PHE A 56 -16.57 -10.56 15.65
C PHE A 56 -15.27 -10.91 16.35
N GLY A 57 -14.80 -12.15 16.14
CA GLY A 57 -13.54 -12.62 16.70
C GLY A 57 -12.32 -12.29 15.82
N PRO A 58 -11.09 -12.54 16.33
CA PRO A 58 -9.86 -12.34 15.56
C PRO A 58 -9.81 -13.10 14.24
N LEU A 59 -10.40 -14.30 14.17
CA LEU A 59 -10.53 -15.08 12.95
C LEU A 59 -11.38 -14.36 11.91
N ASP A 60 -12.52 -13.82 12.31
CA ASP A 60 -13.43 -13.10 11.41
C ASP A 60 -12.77 -11.83 10.84
N VAL A 61 -12.00 -11.13 11.67
CA VAL A 61 -11.17 -9.99 11.23
C VAL A 61 -10.16 -10.43 10.17
N GLY A 62 -9.50 -11.56 10.39
CA GLY A 62 -8.56 -12.16 9.44
C GLY A 62 -9.23 -12.56 8.13
N ILE A 63 -10.43 -13.16 8.18
CA ILE A 63 -11.23 -13.52 6.99
C ILE A 63 -11.60 -12.27 6.20
N ILE A 64 -12.15 -11.24 6.83
CA ILE A 64 -12.54 -9.98 6.17
C ILE A 64 -11.33 -9.31 5.54
N ALA A 65 -10.19 -9.22 6.23
CA ALA A 65 -8.96 -8.65 5.68
C ALA A 65 -8.44 -9.44 4.48
N THR A 66 -8.45 -10.78 4.54
CA THR A 66 -8.06 -11.66 3.43
C THR A 66 -8.97 -11.46 2.22
N VAL A 67 -10.28 -11.49 2.43
CA VAL A 67 -11.27 -11.34 1.36
C VAL A 67 -11.17 -9.94 0.73
N THR A 68 -10.91 -8.91 1.51
CA THR A 68 -10.65 -7.55 1.02
C THR A 68 -9.43 -7.51 0.07
N LEU A 69 -8.32 -8.14 0.45
CA LEU A 69 -7.12 -8.16 -0.38
C LEU A 69 -7.30 -9.01 -1.64
N LEU A 70 -7.96 -10.17 -1.54
CA LEU A 70 -8.29 -11.01 -2.69
C LEU A 70 -9.21 -10.26 -3.65
N GLY A 71 -10.27 -9.62 -3.14
CA GLY A 71 -11.20 -8.82 -3.93
C GLY A 71 -10.49 -7.67 -4.66
N SER A 72 -9.62 -6.94 -3.96
CA SER A 72 -8.80 -5.88 -4.56
C SER A 72 -7.86 -6.42 -5.65
N GLY A 73 -7.27 -7.61 -5.45
CA GLY A 73 -6.46 -8.29 -6.45
C GLY A 73 -7.26 -8.68 -7.69
N VAL A 74 -8.43 -9.30 -7.49
CA VAL A 74 -9.35 -9.68 -8.58
C VAL A 74 -9.84 -8.43 -9.32
N LEU A 75 -10.26 -7.39 -8.61
CA LEU A 75 -10.70 -6.13 -9.22
C LEU A 75 -9.57 -5.49 -10.05
N THR A 76 -8.34 -5.50 -9.55
CA THR A 76 -7.16 -5.01 -10.28
C THR A 76 -6.93 -5.78 -11.58
N LEU A 77 -7.07 -7.11 -11.56
CA LEU A 77 -6.94 -7.95 -12.75
C LEU A 77 -8.08 -7.69 -13.75
N VAL A 78 -9.34 -7.66 -13.28
CA VAL A 78 -10.51 -7.37 -14.13
C VAL A 78 -10.36 -6.01 -14.80
N VAL A 79 -10.01 -4.99 -14.04
CA VAL A 79 -9.77 -3.64 -14.59
C VAL A 79 -8.59 -3.66 -15.55
N GLY A 80 -7.49 -4.34 -15.24
CA GLY A 80 -6.34 -4.47 -16.12
C GLY A 80 -6.69 -5.07 -17.48
N PHE A 81 -7.47 -6.16 -17.51
CA PHE A 81 -7.93 -6.79 -18.75
C PHE A 81 -8.89 -5.92 -19.58
N HIS A 82 -9.70 -5.09 -18.91
CA HIS A 82 -10.71 -4.27 -19.57
C HIS A 82 -10.28 -2.81 -19.76
N ALA A 83 -9.14 -2.40 -19.24
CA ALA A 83 -8.67 -1.01 -19.30
C ALA A 83 -8.54 -0.46 -20.70
N HIS A 84 -8.28 -1.32 -21.70
CA HIS A 84 -8.19 -0.92 -23.12
C HIS A 84 -9.54 -0.52 -23.74
N ARG A 85 -10.68 -0.84 -23.10
CA ARG A 85 -12.04 -0.54 -23.58
C ARG A 85 -12.62 0.75 -23.00
N TYR A 86 -12.04 1.25 -21.91
CA TYR A 86 -12.57 2.38 -21.16
C TYR A 86 -11.51 3.46 -20.96
N HIS A 87 -11.94 4.70 -20.83
CA HIS A 87 -11.06 5.82 -20.48
C HIS A 87 -10.57 5.66 -19.03
N TYR A 88 -9.29 5.91 -18.77
CA TYR A 88 -8.72 5.87 -17.40
C TYR A 88 -9.48 6.75 -16.42
N ARG A 89 -9.95 7.94 -16.86
CA ARG A 89 -10.81 8.80 -16.05
C ARG A 89 -12.05 8.07 -15.57
N THR A 90 -12.77 7.36 -16.45
CA THR A 90 -14.00 6.63 -16.09
C THR A 90 -13.71 5.53 -15.07
N LEU A 91 -12.63 4.77 -15.27
CA LEU A 91 -12.22 3.71 -14.35
C LEU A 91 -11.83 4.25 -12.98
N LEU A 92 -11.09 5.37 -12.92
CA LEU A 92 -10.70 6.03 -11.68
C LEU A 92 -11.90 6.61 -10.92
N VAL A 93 -12.84 7.24 -11.63
CA VAL A 93 -14.10 7.76 -11.03
C VAL A 93 -14.94 6.59 -10.49
N ALA A 94 -15.11 5.52 -11.27
CA ALA A 94 -15.85 4.33 -10.84
C ALA A 94 -15.21 3.68 -9.59
N ALA A 95 -13.89 3.55 -9.56
CA ALA A 95 -13.17 3.04 -8.40
C ALA A 95 -13.35 3.95 -7.15
N ALA A 96 -13.36 5.28 -7.32
CA ALA A 96 -13.57 6.22 -6.23
C ALA A 96 -15.03 6.21 -5.72
N LEU A 97 -16.00 6.04 -6.61
CA LEU A 97 -17.39 5.83 -6.20
C LEU A 97 -17.59 4.49 -5.50
N LEU A 98 -16.87 3.45 -5.95
CA LEU A 98 -16.85 2.16 -5.24
C LEU A 98 -16.22 2.30 -3.84
N MET A 99 -15.19 3.14 -3.67
CA MET A 99 -14.63 3.49 -2.37
C MET A 99 -15.70 4.15 -1.47
N ALA A 100 -16.47 5.09 -2.01
CA ALA A 100 -17.55 5.74 -1.29
C ALA A 100 -18.64 4.73 -0.89
N ALA A 101 -19.06 3.86 -1.80
CA ALA A 101 -20.05 2.81 -1.53
C ALA A 101 -19.54 1.81 -0.47
N THR A 102 -18.24 1.46 -0.51
CA THR A 102 -17.62 0.59 0.51
C THR A 102 -17.68 1.23 1.90
N GLY A 103 -17.30 2.51 2.02
CA GLY A 103 -17.38 3.23 3.28
C GLY A 103 -18.82 3.33 3.82
N ALA A 104 -19.78 3.67 2.95
CA ALA A 104 -21.19 3.72 3.31
C ALA A 104 -21.71 2.34 3.76
N GLY A 105 -21.32 1.27 3.06
CA GLY A 105 -21.69 -0.10 3.41
C GLY A 105 -21.18 -0.51 4.80
N PHE A 106 -19.91 -0.26 5.12
CA PHE A 106 -19.34 -0.53 6.44
C PHE A 106 -19.95 0.36 7.55
N ALA A 107 -20.42 1.57 7.21
CA ALA A 107 -21.09 2.44 8.18
C ALA A 107 -22.48 1.94 8.59
N VAL A 108 -23.22 1.29 7.68
CA VAL A 108 -24.63 0.92 7.90
C VAL A 108 -24.79 -0.56 8.23
N ILE A 109 -24.03 -1.44 7.55
CA ILE A 109 -24.17 -2.89 7.64
C ILE A 109 -23.30 -3.41 8.77
N THR A 110 -23.89 -4.29 9.61
CA THR A 110 -23.22 -4.86 10.78
C THR A 110 -23.15 -6.39 10.76
N ASP A 111 -23.84 -7.05 9.81
CA ASP A 111 -23.87 -8.49 9.70
C ASP A 111 -22.66 -9.00 8.92
N PHE A 112 -22.10 -10.14 9.33
CA PHE A 112 -20.85 -10.69 8.80
C PHE A 112 -20.89 -10.94 7.29
N TRP A 113 -21.90 -11.65 6.79
CA TRP A 113 -21.94 -12.06 5.38
C TRP A 113 -22.09 -10.89 4.39
N PRO A 114 -22.99 -9.91 4.64
CA PRO A 114 -23.02 -8.72 3.80
C PRO A 114 -21.74 -7.88 3.88
N LEU A 115 -21.12 -7.74 5.08
CA LEU A 115 -19.84 -7.07 5.21
C LEU A 115 -18.74 -7.78 4.42
N LEU A 116 -18.71 -9.11 4.43
CA LEU A 116 -17.78 -9.91 3.66
C LEU A 116 -17.93 -9.67 2.15
N ALA A 117 -19.17 -9.60 1.66
CA ALA A 117 -19.45 -9.27 0.26
C ALA A 117 -18.97 -7.86 -0.11
N ILE A 118 -19.23 -6.86 0.75
CA ILE A 118 -18.74 -5.49 0.57
C ILE A 118 -17.21 -5.44 0.62
N ALA A 119 -16.58 -6.18 1.51
CA ALA A 119 -15.14 -6.28 1.62
C ALA A 119 -14.50 -6.86 0.34
N PHE A 120 -15.14 -7.87 -0.27
CA PHE A 120 -14.66 -8.49 -1.51
C PHE A 120 -14.77 -7.56 -2.73
N ILE A 121 -15.93 -6.90 -2.89
CA ILE A 121 -16.20 -6.04 -4.05
C ILE A 121 -15.52 -4.67 -3.89
N GLY A 122 -15.36 -4.21 -2.66
CA GLY A 122 -14.94 -2.87 -2.30
C GLY A 122 -13.46 -2.58 -2.52
N THR A 123 -13.08 -1.37 -2.18
CA THR A 123 -11.71 -0.86 -2.30
C THR A 123 -11.06 -0.54 -0.96
N LEU A 124 -11.65 -1.03 0.14
CA LEU A 124 -11.07 -0.84 1.47
C LEU A 124 -9.68 -1.46 1.52
N ASN A 125 -8.74 -0.82 2.23
CA ASN A 125 -7.37 -1.31 2.31
C ASN A 125 -6.99 -1.60 3.77
N PRO A 126 -6.82 -2.90 4.15
CA PRO A 126 -6.41 -3.28 5.49
C PRO A 126 -4.91 -3.05 5.76
N SER A 127 -4.16 -2.61 4.75
CA SER A 127 -2.77 -2.16 4.87
C SER A 127 -2.60 -0.83 4.15
N SER A 128 -2.12 0.18 4.80
CA SER A 128 -2.02 1.56 4.32
C SER A 128 -1.28 1.76 2.98
N GLY A 129 -1.70 1.07 1.90
CA GLY A 129 -1.28 1.36 0.53
C GLY A 129 -0.68 0.22 -0.30
N GLY A 130 -0.74 -1.04 0.16
CA GLY A 130 -0.06 -2.16 -0.50
C GLY A 130 -0.68 -2.64 -1.80
N VAL A 131 -2.00 -2.85 -1.83
CA VAL A 131 -2.73 -3.39 -3.00
C VAL A 131 -3.96 -2.53 -3.25
N SER A 132 -4.09 -1.96 -4.44
CA SER A 132 -5.24 -1.10 -4.77
C SER A 132 -5.42 -1.04 -6.28
N VAL A 133 -6.68 -1.12 -6.75
CA VAL A 133 -7.06 -0.94 -8.16
C VAL A 133 -6.63 0.42 -8.72
N PHE A 134 -6.50 1.43 -7.87
CA PHE A 134 -6.07 2.77 -8.27
C PHE A 134 -4.62 2.81 -8.75
N LEU A 135 -3.72 2.03 -8.11
CA LEU A 135 -2.28 2.11 -8.35
C LEU A 135 -1.89 1.90 -9.82
N PRO A 136 -2.30 0.81 -10.51
CA PRO A 136 -1.96 0.61 -11.90
C PRO A 136 -2.60 1.66 -12.82
N LEU A 137 -3.83 2.11 -12.52
CA LEU A 137 -4.53 3.13 -13.31
C LEU A 137 -3.82 4.50 -13.21
N GLU A 138 -3.49 4.94 -11.99
CA GLU A 138 -2.79 6.21 -11.76
C GLU A 138 -1.37 6.17 -12.33
N HIS A 139 -0.66 5.05 -12.19
CA HIS A 139 0.66 4.88 -12.81
C HIS A 139 0.60 4.95 -14.34
N ALA A 140 -0.43 4.39 -14.96
CA ALA A 140 -0.63 4.52 -16.41
C ALA A 140 -0.86 5.99 -16.82
N VAL A 141 -1.65 6.75 -16.06
CA VAL A 141 -1.89 8.18 -16.36
C VAL A 141 -0.62 9.00 -16.10
N ILE A 142 0.12 8.77 -15.02
CA ILE A 142 1.40 9.45 -14.73
C ILE A 142 2.40 9.19 -15.84
N SER A 143 2.55 7.93 -16.29
CA SER A 143 3.51 7.57 -17.33
C SER A 143 3.25 8.24 -18.67
N ARG A 144 1.98 8.59 -18.95
CA ARG A 144 1.59 9.33 -20.16
C ARG A 144 1.75 10.84 -20.02
N ALA A 145 1.46 11.37 -18.82
CA ALA A 145 1.50 12.81 -18.56
C ALA A 145 2.94 13.31 -18.34
N ALA A 146 3.82 12.52 -17.74
CA ALA A 146 5.19 12.90 -17.44
C ALA A 146 6.12 12.65 -18.64
N LYS A 147 7.03 13.60 -18.93
CA LYS A 147 8.15 13.38 -19.85
C LYS A 147 9.05 12.26 -19.32
N ASP A 148 9.75 11.56 -20.22
CA ASP A 148 10.63 10.44 -19.82
C ASP A 148 11.68 10.84 -18.78
N SER A 149 12.25 12.05 -18.90
CA SER A 149 13.18 12.64 -17.92
C SER A 149 12.58 12.85 -16.53
N ASP A 150 11.28 13.13 -16.44
CA ASP A 150 10.61 13.53 -15.19
C ASP A 150 9.78 12.39 -14.58
N ARG A 151 9.64 11.29 -15.31
CA ARG A 151 8.77 10.15 -14.94
C ARG A 151 9.17 9.53 -13.62
N THR A 152 10.45 9.26 -13.41
CA THR A 152 10.97 8.71 -12.16
C THR A 152 10.69 9.62 -10.97
N ALA A 153 10.87 10.93 -11.15
CA ALA A 153 10.58 11.92 -10.11
C ALA A 153 9.07 12.01 -9.80
N ALA A 154 8.21 11.86 -10.82
CA ALA A 154 6.76 11.84 -10.64
C ALA A 154 6.29 10.61 -9.82
N PHE A 155 6.81 9.42 -10.12
CA PHE A 155 6.52 8.21 -9.34
C PHE A 155 7.06 8.29 -7.91
N ALA A 156 8.26 8.83 -7.72
CA ALA A 156 8.83 9.03 -6.39
C ALA A 156 7.97 9.98 -5.55
N ARG A 157 7.53 11.10 -6.12
CA ARG A 157 6.61 12.04 -5.46
C ARG A 157 5.27 11.39 -5.13
N TYR A 158 4.70 10.61 -6.06
CA TYR A 158 3.46 9.89 -5.85
C TYR A 158 3.54 8.91 -4.66
N SER A 159 4.61 8.13 -4.59
CA SER A 159 4.84 7.19 -3.49
C SER A 159 5.07 7.90 -2.17
N LEU A 160 5.87 8.97 -2.17
CA LEU A 160 6.17 9.74 -0.97
C LEU A 160 4.92 10.44 -0.42
N VAL A 161 4.12 11.08 -1.28
CA VAL A 161 2.84 11.70 -0.89
C VAL A 161 1.92 10.63 -0.29
N GLY A 162 1.78 9.47 -0.95
CA GLY A 162 0.96 8.38 -0.43
C GLY A 162 1.39 7.92 0.96
N SER A 163 2.67 7.68 1.17
CA SER A 163 3.20 7.20 2.44
C SER A 163 3.10 8.24 3.57
N LEU A 164 3.52 9.48 3.32
CA LEU A 164 3.47 10.55 4.32
C LEU A 164 2.04 10.92 4.72
N VAL A 165 1.14 11.02 3.74
CA VAL A 165 -0.25 11.39 4.00
C VAL A 165 -1.00 10.25 4.70
N ALA A 166 -0.69 8.98 4.38
CA ALA A 166 -1.23 7.85 5.13
C ALA A 166 -0.77 7.86 6.59
N ALA A 167 0.50 8.19 6.84
CA ALA A 167 1.01 8.36 8.20
C ALA A 167 0.25 9.44 8.97
N VAL A 168 0.01 10.62 8.34
CA VAL A 168 -0.81 11.68 8.95
C VAL A 168 -2.25 11.20 9.16
N GLY A 169 -2.82 10.45 8.20
CA GLY A 169 -4.15 9.85 8.30
C GLY A 169 -4.28 8.91 9.50
N ALA A 170 -3.22 8.17 9.85
CA ALA A 170 -3.20 7.29 11.02
C ALA A 170 -3.55 8.01 12.33
N LEU A 171 -3.17 9.28 12.49
CA LEU A 171 -3.54 10.09 13.68
C LEU A 171 -5.06 10.23 13.85
N LEU A 172 -5.80 10.24 12.74
CA LEU A 172 -7.25 10.33 12.78
C LEU A 172 -7.91 9.07 13.37
N ALA A 173 -7.17 7.99 13.50
CA ALA A 173 -7.66 6.79 14.21
C ALA A 173 -7.99 7.09 15.70
N GLY A 174 -7.46 8.16 16.28
CA GLY A 174 -7.85 8.63 17.61
C GLY A 174 -9.20 9.38 17.69
N ALA A 175 -9.80 9.71 16.56
CA ALA A 175 -11.06 10.48 16.56
C ALA A 175 -12.22 9.75 17.26
N PRO A 176 -12.43 8.43 17.15
CA PRO A 176 -13.49 7.74 17.89
C PRO A 176 -13.41 7.94 19.40
N ASP A 177 -12.21 7.83 20.00
CA ASP A 177 -12.02 8.05 21.44
C ASP A 177 -12.43 9.47 21.84
N LEU A 178 -12.08 10.48 21.02
CA LEU A 178 -12.46 11.88 21.25
C LEU A 178 -13.98 12.11 21.10
N LEU A 179 -14.62 11.46 20.11
CA LEU A 179 -16.05 11.55 19.88
C LEU A 179 -16.83 10.95 21.07
N VAL A 180 -16.39 9.80 21.58
CA VAL A 180 -16.96 9.17 22.77
C VAL A 180 -16.82 10.09 23.99
N ALA A 181 -15.61 10.62 24.23
CA ALA A 181 -15.32 11.46 25.40
C ALA A 181 -16.05 12.80 25.38
N LYS A 182 -16.18 13.46 24.21
CA LYS A 182 -16.74 14.81 24.10
C LYS A 182 -18.24 14.83 23.81
N LEU A 183 -18.76 13.88 23.02
CA LEU A 183 -20.14 13.86 22.57
C LEU A 183 -20.98 12.79 23.31
N GLY A 184 -20.37 11.91 24.10
CA GLY A 184 -21.04 10.85 24.84
C GLY A 184 -21.68 9.78 23.94
N ILE A 185 -21.28 9.69 22.67
CA ILE A 185 -21.80 8.67 21.74
C ILE A 185 -21.11 7.33 21.97
N GLY A 186 -21.80 6.23 21.66
CA GLY A 186 -21.20 4.89 21.78
C GLY A 186 -20.04 4.67 20.80
N MET A 187 -19.07 3.86 21.19
CA MET A 187 -17.87 3.55 20.36
C MET A 187 -18.27 3.01 18.97
N LYS A 188 -19.27 2.14 18.89
CA LYS A 188 -19.79 1.63 17.61
C LYS A 188 -20.19 2.77 16.68
N SER A 189 -20.98 3.73 17.16
CA SER A 189 -21.44 4.88 16.36
C SER A 189 -20.30 5.79 15.97
N ALA A 190 -19.31 6.01 16.86
CA ALA A 190 -18.13 6.80 16.56
C ALA A 190 -17.30 6.14 15.42
N LEU A 191 -17.12 4.83 15.44
CA LEU A 191 -16.45 4.07 14.40
C LEU A 191 -17.24 4.09 13.07
N GLN A 192 -18.57 3.96 13.10
CA GLN A 192 -19.42 4.10 11.93
C GLN A 192 -19.29 5.48 11.27
N MET A 193 -19.18 6.55 12.05
CA MET A 193 -18.91 7.91 11.53
C MET A 193 -17.57 7.99 10.79
N MET A 194 -16.55 7.23 11.22
CA MET A 194 -15.27 7.18 10.50
C MET A 194 -15.40 6.49 9.14
N PHE A 195 -16.27 5.49 8.99
CA PHE A 195 -16.56 4.88 7.69
C PHE A 195 -17.42 5.81 6.80
N VAL A 196 -18.32 6.62 7.37
CA VAL A 196 -18.98 7.70 6.62
C VAL A 196 -17.96 8.70 6.11
N LEU A 197 -17.01 9.09 6.93
CA LEU A 197 -15.91 9.98 6.51
C LEU A 197 -15.06 9.36 5.40
N TYR A 198 -14.81 8.04 5.45
CA TYR A 198 -14.14 7.30 4.36
C TYR A 198 -14.94 7.40 3.05
N ALA A 199 -16.27 7.28 3.12
CA ALA A 199 -17.14 7.46 1.95
C ALA A 199 -17.05 8.89 1.38
N ILE A 200 -17.01 9.91 2.25
CA ILE A 200 -16.83 11.31 1.83
C ILE A 200 -15.50 11.52 1.11
N PHE A 201 -14.41 10.92 1.60
CA PHE A 201 -13.11 10.96 0.91
C PHE A 201 -13.15 10.23 -0.44
N GLY A 202 -13.93 9.14 -0.56
CA GLY A 202 -14.19 8.49 -1.86
C GLY A 202 -14.87 9.43 -2.85
N ILE A 203 -15.90 10.18 -2.41
CA ILE A 203 -16.57 11.19 -3.23
C ILE A 203 -15.60 12.32 -3.62
N ALA A 204 -14.79 12.82 -2.67
CA ALA A 204 -13.81 13.85 -2.94
C ALA A 204 -12.76 13.41 -3.98
N ALA A 205 -12.30 12.16 -3.89
CA ALA A 205 -11.42 11.57 -4.90
C ALA A 205 -12.11 11.46 -6.28
N ALA A 206 -13.39 11.07 -6.32
CA ALA A 206 -14.16 11.01 -7.56
C ALA A 206 -14.25 12.37 -8.26
N PHE A 207 -14.50 13.44 -7.50
CA PHE A 207 -14.48 14.82 -8.04
C PHE A 207 -13.12 15.21 -8.60
N ALA A 208 -12.05 14.86 -7.93
CA ALA A 208 -10.70 15.13 -8.43
C ALA A 208 -10.42 14.40 -9.75
N TYR A 209 -10.79 13.11 -9.85
CA TYR A 209 -10.66 12.33 -11.09
C TYR A 209 -11.59 12.82 -12.20
N TRP A 210 -12.78 13.29 -11.85
CA TRP A 210 -13.71 13.86 -12.84
C TRP A 210 -13.09 15.01 -13.62
N GLY A 211 -12.22 15.76 -13.01
CA GLY A 211 -11.49 16.86 -13.65
C GLY A 211 -10.30 16.42 -14.52
N LEU A 212 -9.97 15.13 -14.62
CA LEU A 212 -8.95 14.66 -15.57
C LEU A 212 -9.43 14.79 -17.01
N PRO A 213 -8.56 15.05 -17.99
CA PRO A 213 -8.91 15.08 -19.40
C PRO A 213 -9.51 13.73 -19.80
N LYS A 214 -10.51 13.77 -20.71
CA LYS A 214 -10.91 12.58 -21.44
C LYS A 214 -9.81 12.31 -22.47
N ASP A 215 -8.99 11.32 -22.19
CA ASP A 215 -7.94 10.91 -23.11
C ASP A 215 -8.57 10.00 -24.17
N ASP A 216 -8.62 10.43 -25.42
CA ASP A 216 -9.20 9.67 -26.53
C ASP A 216 -8.28 8.53 -27.00
N SER A 217 -7.08 8.42 -26.42
CA SER A 217 -6.14 7.38 -26.78
C SER A 217 -6.42 6.10 -26.00
N THR A 218 -7.18 5.19 -26.59
CA THR A 218 -7.12 3.74 -26.32
C THR A 218 -5.76 3.21 -26.80
N ALA A 219 -4.67 3.75 -26.25
CA ALA A 219 -3.34 3.32 -26.66
C ALA A 219 -3.12 1.90 -26.16
N ARG A 220 -2.96 0.96 -27.08
CA ARG A 220 -2.40 -0.36 -26.87
C ARG A 220 -1.21 -0.24 -25.92
N GLN A 221 -1.31 -0.85 -24.75
CA GLN A 221 -0.08 -1.18 -24.00
C GLN A 221 0.76 -2.01 -24.98
N PRO A 222 2.05 -1.72 -25.14
CA PRO A 222 2.93 -2.60 -25.87
C PRO A 222 2.76 -3.98 -25.24
N SER A 223 2.35 -4.95 -26.02
CA SER A 223 2.35 -6.35 -25.60
C SER A 223 3.77 -6.67 -25.16
N GLY A 224 4.00 -6.74 -23.87
CA GLY A 224 5.33 -7.08 -23.34
C GLY A 224 5.77 -8.38 -23.95
N GLY A 225 7.02 -8.43 -24.44
CA GLY A 225 7.61 -9.64 -24.97
C GLY A 225 7.48 -10.77 -23.94
N SER A 226 7.30 -12.00 -24.39
CA SER A 226 7.28 -13.17 -23.51
C SER A 226 8.66 -13.32 -22.85
N LEU A 227 8.69 -13.77 -21.58
CA LEU A 227 9.94 -14.10 -20.90
C LEU A 227 10.61 -15.27 -21.60
N VAL A 228 11.78 -15.06 -22.16
CA VAL A 228 12.59 -16.09 -22.82
C VAL A 228 13.93 -16.23 -22.12
N LYS A 229 14.75 -15.16 -22.10
CA LYS A 229 16.11 -15.17 -21.56
C LYS A 229 16.15 -15.18 -20.04
N SER A 230 15.28 -14.39 -19.39
CA SER A 230 15.29 -14.20 -17.93
C SER A 230 14.33 -15.13 -17.18
N LYS A 231 13.63 -16.04 -17.88
CA LYS A 231 12.54 -16.85 -17.34
C LYS A 231 12.88 -17.52 -16.00
N LYS A 232 13.98 -18.28 -15.94
CA LYS A 232 14.38 -19.04 -14.74
C LYS A 232 14.63 -18.13 -13.53
N MET A 233 15.28 -16.99 -13.75
CA MET A 233 15.61 -16.04 -12.68
C MET A 233 14.37 -15.30 -12.19
N VAL A 234 13.52 -14.85 -13.11
CA VAL A 234 12.28 -14.13 -12.76
C VAL A 234 11.33 -15.02 -11.97
N TYR A 235 11.16 -16.30 -12.32
CA TYR A 235 10.34 -17.22 -11.54
C TYR A 235 10.92 -17.51 -10.15
N LYS A 236 12.25 -17.64 -10.00
CA LYS A 236 12.88 -17.76 -8.69
C LYS A 236 12.63 -16.51 -7.83
N LEU A 237 12.79 -15.31 -8.41
CA LEU A 237 12.51 -14.06 -7.70
C LEU A 237 11.03 -13.94 -7.35
N ALA A 238 10.12 -14.34 -8.25
CA ALA A 238 8.68 -14.34 -7.97
C ALA A 238 8.33 -15.22 -6.77
N ALA A 239 8.92 -16.42 -6.67
CA ALA A 239 8.72 -17.31 -5.52
C ALA A 239 9.27 -16.69 -4.23
N LEU A 240 10.50 -16.14 -4.25
CA LEU A 240 11.11 -15.48 -3.09
C LEU A 240 10.30 -14.27 -2.62
N PHE A 241 9.89 -13.40 -3.55
CA PHE A 241 9.10 -12.23 -3.23
C PHE A 241 7.69 -12.59 -2.74
N SER A 242 7.14 -13.73 -3.17
CA SER A 242 5.88 -14.24 -2.64
C SER A 242 6.01 -14.75 -1.22
N LEU A 243 7.15 -15.37 -0.87
CA LEU A 243 7.45 -15.81 0.50
C LEU A 243 7.53 -14.59 1.46
N ASP A 244 8.27 -13.53 1.06
CA ASP A 244 8.33 -12.28 1.81
C ASP A 244 6.96 -11.64 1.97
N ALA A 245 6.19 -11.57 0.89
CA ALA A 245 4.87 -10.96 0.89
C ALA A 245 3.85 -11.73 1.74
N PHE A 246 3.93 -13.06 1.74
CA PHE A 246 3.14 -13.90 2.64
C PHE A 246 3.46 -13.60 4.11
N GLY A 247 4.75 -13.53 4.47
CA GLY A 247 5.19 -13.07 5.80
C GLY A 247 4.70 -11.66 6.12
N GLY A 248 4.73 -10.74 5.14
CA GLY A 248 4.17 -9.40 5.27
C GLY A 248 2.66 -9.38 5.51
N GLY A 249 1.93 -10.29 4.87
CA GLY A 249 0.49 -10.46 5.05
C GLY A 249 0.07 -10.87 6.47
N LEU A 250 0.91 -11.62 7.17
CA LEU A 250 0.65 -11.98 8.58
C LEU A 250 0.68 -10.78 9.52
N VAL A 251 1.36 -9.70 9.15
CA VAL A 251 1.62 -8.53 10.00
C VAL A 251 1.22 -7.22 9.33
N LEU A 252 0.10 -7.25 8.59
CA LEU A 252 -0.53 -6.01 8.10
C LEU A 252 -0.83 -5.06 9.25
N ASP A 253 -0.95 -3.76 8.96
CA ASP A 253 -1.25 -2.76 9.98
C ASP A 253 -2.49 -3.15 10.79
N SER A 254 -3.55 -3.62 10.14
CA SER A 254 -4.78 -4.11 10.80
C SER A 254 -4.52 -5.31 11.73
N MET A 255 -3.66 -6.25 11.36
CA MET A 255 -3.33 -7.41 12.19
C MET A 255 -2.42 -7.04 13.37
N LEU A 256 -1.51 -6.09 13.17
CA LEU A 256 -0.68 -5.54 14.24
C LEU A 256 -1.53 -4.77 15.27
N VAL A 257 -2.48 -3.95 14.81
CA VAL A 257 -3.43 -3.25 15.70
C VAL A 257 -4.29 -4.24 16.46
N LEU A 258 -4.81 -5.27 15.78
CA LEU A 258 -5.60 -6.33 16.42
C LEU A 258 -4.82 -7.00 17.57
N TRP A 259 -3.57 -7.37 17.31
CA TRP A 259 -2.71 -7.99 18.32
C TRP A 259 -2.36 -7.04 19.47
N LEU A 260 -2.01 -5.77 19.16
CA LEU A 260 -1.71 -4.76 20.17
C LEU A 260 -2.93 -4.45 21.05
N TYR A 261 -4.11 -4.40 20.44
CA TYR A 261 -5.37 -4.19 21.13
C TYR A 261 -5.69 -5.37 22.06
N ASP A 262 -5.56 -6.60 21.58
CA ASP A 262 -5.84 -7.80 22.37
C ASP A 262 -4.86 -7.93 23.56
N LYS A 263 -3.56 -7.78 23.29
CA LYS A 263 -2.50 -7.99 24.31
C LYS A 263 -2.36 -6.85 25.30
N PHE A 264 -2.47 -5.60 24.87
CA PHE A 264 -2.16 -4.41 25.69
C PHE A 264 -3.37 -3.50 25.91
N GLN A 265 -4.56 -3.84 25.42
CA GLN A 265 -5.76 -3.01 25.48
C GLN A 265 -5.52 -1.58 24.96
N LEU A 266 -4.84 -1.50 23.82
CA LEU A 266 -4.39 -0.25 23.22
C LEU A 266 -5.57 0.63 22.81
N SER A 267 -5.56 1.91 23.20
CA SER A 267 -6.55 2.87 22.70
C SER A 267 -6.34 3.16 21.22
N THR A 268 -7.42 3.55 20.50
CA THR A 268 -7.34 3.91 19.09
C THR A 268 -6.46 5.14 18.85
N ALA A 269 -6.42 6.08 19.80
CA ALA A 269 -5.57 7.26 19.76
C ALA A 269 -4.07 6.91 19.86
N LEU A 270 -3.72 5.97 20.76
CA LEU A 270 -2.34 5.53 20.90
C LEU A 270 -1.90 4.70 19.69
N ALA A 271 -2.79 3.84 19.14
CA ALA A 271 -2.55 3.14 17.88
C ALA A 271 -2.24 4.12 16.74
N GLY A 272 -3.09 5.14 16.56
CA GLY A 272 -2.88 6.20 15.56
C GLY A 272 -1.52 6.89 15.69
N THR A 273 -1.10 7.20 16.92
CA THR A 273 0.19 7.84 17.20
C THR A 273 1.38 6.91 16.86
N ILE A 274 1.31 5.65 17.24
CA ILE A 274 2.35 4.66 16.94
C ILE A 274 2.52 4.50 15.42
N PHE A 275 1.41 4.31 14.70
CA PHE A 275 1.46 4.10 13.25
C PHE A 275 1.79 5.38 12.47
N PHE A 276 1.49 6.56 13.01
CA PHE A 276 2.02 7.82 12.47
C PHE A 276 3.55 7.83 12.48
N TRP A 277 4.18 7.57 13.63
CA TRP A 277 5.63 7.54 13.71
C TRP A 277 6.24 6.40 12.90
N ALA A 278 5.62 5.23 12.92
CA ALA A 278 6.04 4.09 12.10
C ALA A 278 6.01 4.43 10.59
N GLY A 279 4.92 5.03 10.10
CA GLY A 279 4.78 5.46 8.71
C GLY A 279 5.74 6.58 8.32
N LEU A 280 5.99 7.53 9.24
CA LEU A 280 6.96 8.59 9.03
C LEU A 280 8.39 8.02 8.88
N LEU A 281 8.80 7.14 9.80
CA LEU A 281 10.10 6.47 9.74
C LEU A 281 10.24 5.61 8.48
N ALA A 282 9.20 4.87 8.10
CA ALA A 282 9.15 4.10 6.87
C ALA A 282 9.31 4.98 5.63
N SER A 283 8.68 6.17 5.61
CA SER A 283 8.82 7.12 4.50
C SER A 283 10.24 7.67 4.37
N PHE A 284 10.91 7.97 5.47
CA PHE A 284 12.32 8.37 5.45
C PHE A 284 13.24 7.24 5.03
N SER A 285 12.92 5.99 5.37
CA SER A 285 13.73 4.82 4.99
C SER A 285 13.84 4.65 3.47
N PHE A 286 12.79 4.98 2.70
CA PHE A 286 12.87 4.99 1.22
C PHE A 286 13.98 5.91 0.69
N LEU A 287 14.16 7.08 1.27
CA LEU A 287 15.19 8.05 0.85
C LEU A 287 16.59 7.55 1.20
N LEU A 288 16.72 6.90 2.36
CA LEU A 288 17.99 6.37 2.83
C LEU A 288 18.41 5.13 2.03
N ALA A 289 17.45 4.31 1.62
CA ALA A 289 17.69 3.09 0.83
C ALA A 289 18.53 3.37 -0.43
N VAL A 290 18.24 4.46 -1.15
CA VAL A 290 18.97 4.84 -2.38
C VAL A 290 20.43 5.17 -2.07
N ARG A 291 20.71 5.85 -0.93
CA ARG A 291 22.09 6.17 -0.53
C ARG A 291 22.88 4.92 -0.11
N ILE A 292 22.23 4.03 0.62
CA ILE A 292 22.82 2.77 1.09
C ILE A 292 23.12 1.87 -0.13
N ALA A 293 22.16 1.71 -1.05
CA ALA A 293 22.28 0.87 -2.23
C ALA A 293 23.46 1.30 -3.13
N ARG A 294 23.76 2.59 -3.20
CA ARG A 294 24.94 3.09 -3.93
C ARG A 294 26.28 2.69 -3.30
N ARG A 295 26.30 2.37 -1.99
CA ARG A 295 27.54 2.02 -1.26
C ARG A 295 27.76 0.51 -1.17
N ILE A 296 26.70 -0.26 -0.89
CA ILE A 296 26.82 -1.69 -0.61
C ILE A 296 26.14 -2.57 -1.67
N GLY A 297 25.49 -1.98 -2.70
CA GLY A 297 24.77 -2.69 -3.75
C GLY A 297 23.31 -2.98 -3.39
N LEU A 298 22.51 -3.32 -4.41
CA LEU A 298 21.06 -3.51 -4.29
C LEU A 298 20.70 -4.72 -3.42
N VAL A 299 21.33 -5.88 -3.68
CA VAL A 299 21.04 -7.13 -2.96
C VAL A 299 21.43 -7.02 -1.48
N ASN A 300 22.63 -6.49 -1.21
CA ASN A 300 23.08 -6.30 0.17
C ASN A 300 22.19 -5.31 0.92
N THR A 301 21.72 -4.25 0.27
CA THR A 301 20.78 -3.32 0.89
C THR A 301 19.48 -4.02 1.25
N MET A 302 18.88 -4.80 0.33
CA MET A 302 17.67 -5.58 0.62
C MET A 302 17.86 -6.46 1.85
N VAL A 303 18.93 -7.24 1.92
CA VAL A 303 19.15 -8.23 2.97
C VAL A 303 19.55 -7.58 4.30
N PHE A 304 20.58 -6.72 4.30
CA PHE A 304 21.16 -6.22 5.56
C PHE A 304 20.32 -5.14 6.25
N THR A 305 19.34 -4.53 5.57
CA THR A 305 18.37 -3.66 6.22
C THR A 305 17.12 -4.42 6.66
N HIS A 306 16.71 -5.44 5.90
CA HIS A 306 15.51 -6.21 6.17
C HIS A 306 15.71 -7.26 7.28
N LEU A 307 16.87 -7.89 7.36
CA LEU A 307 17.18 -8.91 8.37
C LEU A 307 17.09 -8.39 9.82
N PRO A 308 17.70 -7.24 10.20
CA PRO A 308 17.50 -6.68 11.54
C PRO A 308 16.03 -6.30 11.81
N SER A 309 15.33 -5.76 10.80
CA SER A 309 13.90 -5.44 10.88
C SER A 309 13.07 -6.70 11.22
N SER A 310 13.41 -7.84 10.61
CA SER A 310 12.75 -9.13 10.84
C SER A 310 13.06 -9.70 12.22
N ILE A 311 14.29 -9.52 12.73
CA ILE A 311 14.66 -9.87 14.10
C ILE A 311 13.86 -9.04 15.10
N PHE A 312 13.76 -7.72 14.91
CA PHE A 312 12.93 -6.88 15.77
C PHE A 312 11.47 -7.34 15.78
N LEU A 313 10.94 -7.74 14.62
CA LEU A 313 9.58 -8.27 14.52
C LEU A 313 9.37 -9.53 15.38
N ILE A 314 10.33 -10.47 15.36
CA ILE A 314 10.30 -11.67 16.19
C ILE A 314 10.35 -11.32 17.69
N LEU A 315 11.12 -10.31 18.07
CA LEU A 315 11.30 -9.93 19.47
C LEU A 315 10.08 -9.22 20.07
N ILE A 316 9.25 -8.54 19.27
CA ILE A 316 8.09 -7.77 19.76
C ILE A 316 7.18 -8.59 20.70
N PRO A 317 6.74 -9.83 20.37
CA PRO A 317 5.85 -10.60 21.25
C PRO A 317 6.44 -10.95 22.61
N PHE A 318 7.75 -11.01 22.73
CA PHE A 318 8.45 -11.34 23.97
C PHE A 318 8.64 -10.14 24.90
N MET A 319 8.25 -8.95 24.46
CA MET A 319 8.45 -7.75 25.28
C MET A 319 7.48 -7.70 26.46
N PRO A 320 7.99 -7.42 27.67
CA PRO A 320 7.17 -7.42 28.87
C PRO A 320 6.23 -6.21 28.96
N THR A 321 6.56 -5.12 28.31
CA THR A 321 5.78 -3.88 28.36
C THR A 321 5.51 -3.31 26.96
N LEU A 322 4.40 -2.57 26.85
CA LEU A 322 4.03 -1.88 25.62
C LEU A 322 5.14 -0.93 25.10
N GLY A 323 5.84 -0.24 26.00
CA GLY A 323 6.91 0.70 25.62
C GLY A 323 8.05 0.02 24.85
N TRP A 324 8.51 -1.15 25.27
CA TRP A 324 9.52 -1.93 24.54
C TRP A 324 8.99 -2.48 23.22
N ALA A 325 7.74 -2.93 23.20
CA ALA A 325 7.11 -3.39 21.95
C ALA A 325 7.02 -2.25 20.93
N ILE A 326 6.63 -1.05 21.35
CA ILE A 326 6.60 0.15 20.48
C ILE A 326 8.01 0.51 20.01
N ALA A 327 9.01 0.52 20.90
CA ALA A 327 10.39 0.83 20.50
C ALA A 327 10.89 -0.10 19.39
N LEU A 328 10.70 -1.41 19.54
CA LEU A 328 11.07 -2.39 18.51
C LEU A 328 10.26 -2.21 17.22
N LEU A 329 8.96 -1.88 17.31
CA LEU A 329 8.12 -1.64 16.15
C LEU A 329 8.60 -0.41 15.36
N LEU A 330 8.98 0.66 16.04
CA LEU A 330 9.52 1.87 15.40
C LEU A 330 10.90 1.61 14.78
N MET A 331 11.79 0.92 15.48
CA MET A 331 13.09 0.52 14.93
C MET A 331 12.94 -0.36 13.70
N ARG A 332 12.02 -1.33 13.73
CA ARG A 332 11.66 -2.14 12.60
C ARG A 332 11.17 -1.26 11.43
N SER A 333 10.27 -0.31 11.69
CA SER A 333 9.67 0.53 10.64
C SER A 333 10.72 1.42 9.94
N ALA A 334 11.75 1.86 10.65
CA ALA A 334 12.85 2.62 10.08
C ALA A 334 13.70 1.83 9.07
N LEU A 335 13.64 0.49 9.09
CA LEU A 335 14.45 -0.38 8.24
C LEU A 335 13.62 -1.15 7.22
N SER A 336 12.37 -1.47 7.54
CA SER A 336 11.55 -2.47 6.83
C SER A 336 11.16 -2.10 5.40
N GLN A 337 11.24 -0.83 5.01
CA GLN A 337 10.80 -0.38 3.69
C GLN A 337 11.95 -0.09 2.72
N MET A 338 13.19 -0.31 3.14
CA MET A 338 14.37 -0.05 2.29
C MET A 338 14.51 -1.07 1.16
N ASP A 339 13.93 -2.25 1.30
CA ASP A 339 13.95 -3.31 0.28
C ASP A 339 13.05 -2.99 -0.94
N VAL A 340 12.00 -2.19 -0.78
CA VAL A 340 10.99 -1.94 -1.82
C VAL A 340 11.57 -1.27 -3.07
N PRO A 341 12.28 -0.11 -2.99
CA PRO A 341 12.89 0.50 -4.16
C PRO A 341 14.04 -0.32 -4.74
N THR A 342 14.85 -0.96 -3.88
CA THR A 342 16.01 -1.75 -4.31
C THR A 342 15.59 -3.02 -5.04
N ARG A 343 14.52 -3.69 -4.59
CA ARG A 343 13.93 -4.86 -5.23
C ARG A 343 13.44 -4.56 -6.66
N THR A 344 12.69 -3.49 -6.82
CA THR A 344 12.20 -3.08 -8.14
C THR A 344 13.36 -2.73 -9.08
N SER A 345 14.33 -1.97 -8.59
CA SER A 345 15.52 -1.61 -9.35
C SER A 345 16.33 -2.86 -9.75
N TYR A 346 16.49 -3.83 -8.84
CA TYR A 346 17.22 -5.06 -9.12
C TYR A 346 16.56 -5.88 -10.25
N VAL A 347 15.25 -6.12 -10.18
CA VAL A 347 14.51 -6.83 -11.23
C VAL A 347 14.67 -6.15 -12.59
N MET A 348 14.54 -4.81 -12.63
CA MET A 348 14.65 -4.05 -13.87
C MET A 348 16.09 -4.02 -14.43
N ALA A 349 17.11 -4.14 -13.58
CA ALA A 349 18.52 -4.14 -13.99
C ALA A 349 18.97 -5.47 -14.60
N ILE A 350 18.46 -6.61 -14.08
CA ILE A 350 18.88 -7.95 -14.53
C ILE A 350 18.07 -8.48 -15.70
N VAL A 351 16.93 -7.83 -16.06
CA VAL A 351 16.04 -8.27 -17.12
C VAL A 351 16.21 -7.39 -18.37
N PRO A 352 16.32 -7.98 -19.57
CA PRO A 352 16.35 -7.23 -20.83
C PRO A 352 15.15 -6.29 -20.97
N PRO A 353 15.29 -5.11 -21.61
CA PRO A 353 14.22 -4.12 -21.73
C PRO A 353 12.90 -4.67 -22.26
N GLU A 354 12.96 -5.59 -23.22
CA GLU A 354 11.80 -6.19 -23.88
C GLU A 354 10.99 -7.09 -22.92
N GLU A 355 11.65 -7.71 -21.95
CA GLU A 355 11.04 -8.64 -20.97
C GLU A 355 10.59 -7.95 -19.67
N ARG A 356 10.96 -6.69 -19.43
CA ARG A 356 10.68 -5.96 -18.19
C ARG A 356 9.19 -5.92 -17.81
N PRO A 357 8.24 -5.68 -18.75
CA PRO A 357 6.82 -5.67 -18.39
C PRO A 357 6.32 -7.04 -17.91
N ALA A 358 6.76 -8.12 -18.57
CA ALA A 358 6.41 -9.48 -18.17
C ALA A 358 7.04 -9.84 -16.81
N ALA A 359 8.30 -9.49 -16.59
CA ALA A 359 8.98 -9.70 -15.31
C ALA A 359 8.30 -8.96 -14.17
N ALA A 360 7.90 -7.70 -14.36
CA ALA A 360 7.16 -6.93 -13.38
C ALA A 360 5.84 -7.61 -13.00
N SER A 361 5.08 -8.09 -13.97
CA SER A 361 3.81 -8.78 -13.74
C SER A 361 4.00 -10.11 -13.00
N ILE A 362 4.95 -10.94 -13.46
CA ILE A 362 5.22 -12.26 -12.88
C ILE A 362 5.78 -12.16 -11.45
N THR A 363 6.49 -11.11 -11.11
CA THR A 363 6.99 -10.90 -9.76
C THR A 363 5.98 -10.22 -8.84
N SER A 364 5.01 -9.46 -9.35
CA SER A 364 4.04 -8.72 -8.52
C SER A 364 2.75 -9.47 -8.27
N VAL A 365 2.18 -10.16 -9.28
CA VAL A 365 0.87 -10.81 -9.15
C VAL A 365 0.87 -11.94 -8.11
N PRO A 366 1.77 -12.94 -8.17
CA PRO A 366 1.83 -14.00 -7.16
C PRO A 366 2.10 -13.44 -5.76
N ARG A 367 2.93 -12.41 -5.66
CA ARG A 367 3.23 -11.70 -4.41
C ARG A 367 1.97 -11.11 -3.78
N SER A 368 1.08 -10.49 -4.56
CA SER A 368 -0.17 -9.92 -4.06
C SER A 368 -1.11 -10.99 -3.52
N PHE A 369 -1.24 -12.11 -4.21
CA PHE A 369 -2.04 -13.24 -3.74
C PHE A 369 -1.45 -13.90 -2.49
N ALA A 370 -0.13 -14.07 -2.43
CA ALA A 370 0.55 -14.60 -1.26
C ALA A 370 0.31 -13.71 -0.02
N SER A 371 0.44 -12.41 -0.16
CA SER A 371 0.15 -11.45 0.91
C SER A 371 -1.31 -11.52 1.38
N ALA A 372 -2.25 -11.76 0.46
CA ALA A 372 -3.67 -11.80 0.78
C ALA A 372 -4.06 -12.97 1.69
N LEU A 373 -3.31 -14.07 1.71
CA LEU A 373 -3.58 -15.22 2.57
C LEU A 373 -3.10 -15.03 4.01
N GLY A 374 -2.18 -14.09 4.24
CA GLY A 374 -1.57 -13.85 5.55
C GLY A 374 -2.58 -13.52 6.65
N PRO A 375 -3.53 -12.60 6.47
CA PRO A 375 -4.46 -12.20 7.51
C PRO A 375 -5.36 -13.34 8.02
N LEU A 376 -5.78 -14.26 7.14
CA LEU A 376 -6.55 -15.44 7.56
C LEU A 376 -5.77 -16.28 8.57
N ILE A 377 -4.51 -16.53 8.28
CA ILE A 377 -3.64 -17.33 9.16
C ILE A 377 -3.31 -16.52 10.43
N ALA A 378 -3.05 -15.22 10.30
CA ALA A 378 -2.82 -14.36 11.47
C ALA A 378 -4.05 -14.32 12.39
N GLY A 379 -5.25 -14.14 11.85
CA GLY A 379 -6.50 -14.14 12.59
C GLY A 379 -6.77 -15.49 13.27
N SER A 380 -6.51 -16.61 12.59
CA SER A 380 -6.66 -17.95 13.18
C SER A 380 -5.68 -18.19 14.33
N LEU A 381 -4.42 -17.76 14.21
CA LEU A 381 -3.43 -17.87 15.28
C LEU A 381 -3.78 -16.97 16.48
N LEU A 382 -4.27 -15.76 16.23
CA LEU A 382 -4.69 -14.83 17.28
C LEU A 382 -5.98 -15.28 17.99
N SER A 383 -6.85 -16.03 17.32
CA SER A 383 -8.04 -16.61 17.98
C SER A 383 -7.71 -17.71 18.99
N VAL A 384 -6.53 -18.34 18.85
CA VAL A 384 -6.07 -19.42 19.75
C VAL A 384 -5.11 -18.90 20.82
N SER A 385 -4.33 -17.85 20.53
CA SER A 385 -3.28 -17.36 21.44
C SER A 385 -2.99 -15.88 21.24
N SER A 386 -3.02 -15.11 22.32
CA SER A 386 -2.64 -13.69 22.34
C SER A 386 -1.13 -13.46 22.35
N PHE A 387 -0.30 -14.51 22.33
CA PHE A 387 1.17 -14.38 22.39
C PHE A 387 1.74 -13.58 21.21
N GLY A 388 1.15 -13.66 20.02
CA GLY A 388 1.65 -12.95 18.82
C GLY A 388 2.45 -13.86 17.88
N TRP A 389 2.08 -15.12 17.76
CA TRP A 389 2.68 -16.07 16.81
C TRP A 389 2.76 -15.55 15.36
N PRO A 390 1.79 -14.76 14.85
CA PRO A 390 1.92 -14.17 13.52
C PRO A 390 3.19 -13.35 13.32
N LEU A 391 3.65 -12.62 14.35
CA LEU A 391 4.85 -11.80 14.29
C LEU A 391 6.12 -12.66 14.22
N VAL A 392 6.17 -13.73 15.03
CA VAL A 392 7.29 -14.69 15.06
C VAL A 392 7.41 -15.40 13.71
N ILE A 393 6.30 -15.94 13.20
CA ILE A 393 6.26 -16.65 11.93
C ILE A 393 6.63 -15.70 10.78
N ALA A 394 6.06 -14.50 10.75
CA ALA A 394 6.37 -13.50 9.75
C ALA A 394 7.86 -13.15 9.72
N GLY A 395 8.44 -12.85 10.90
CA GLY A 395 9.86 -12.53 11.01
C GLY A 395 10.76 -13.70 10.57
N SER A 396 10.40 -14.93 10.94
CA SER A 396 11.13 -16.14 10.54
C SER A 396 11.09 -16.38 9.03
N LEU A 397 9.92 -16.22 8.38
CA LEU A 397 9.77 -16.34 6.93
C LEU A 397 10.55 -15.25 6.20
N LYS A 398 10.58 -14.03 6.74
CA LYS A 398 11.35 -12.92 6.18
C LYS A 398 12.86 -13.13 6.29
N ILE A 399 13.34 -13.66 7.40
CA ILE A 399 14.76 -14.06 7.56
C ILE A 399 15.10 -15.16 6.55
N LEU A 400 14.25 -16.18 6.42
CA LEU A 400 14.44 -17.24 5.45
C LEU A 400 14.51 -16.67 4.01
N TYR A 401 13.59 -15.76 3.68
CA TYR A 401 13.62 -15.02 2.41
C TYR A 401 14.94 -14.29 2.19
N ASP A 402 15.41 -13.53 3.18
CA ASP A 402 16.64 -12.73 3.09
C ASP A 402 17.87 -13.63 2.83
N LEU A 403 17.98 -14.74 3.56
CA LEU A 403 19.07 -15.71 3.39
C LEU A 403 19.01 -16.38 2.02
N MET A 404 17.82 -16.81 1.57
CA MET A 404 17.64 -17.40 0.24
C MET A 404 17.91 -16.40 -0.88
N LEU A 405 17.52 -15.13 -0.71
CA LEU A 405 17.81 -14.06 -1.65
C LEU A 405 19.31 -13.81 -1.76
N LEU A 406 20.00 -13.72 -0.63
CA LEU A 406 21.45 -13.55 -0.60
C LEU A 406 22.16 -14.71 -1.30
N TYR A 407 21.78 -15.96 -1.00
CA TYR A 407 22.35 -17.14 -1.62
C TYR A 407 22.12 -17.17 -3.15
N THR A 408 20.92 -16.81 -3.59
CA THR A 408 20.51 -16.89 -5.00
C THR A 408 21.14 -15.76 -5.83
N CYS A 409 21.23 -14.55 -5.26
CA CYS A 409 21.54 -13.33 -6.01
C CYS A 409 22.98 -12.81 -5.81
N ARG A 410 23.76 -13.34 -4.85
CA ARG A 410 25.13 -12.85 -4.53
C ARG A 410 26.09 -12.83 -5.73
N HIS A 411 25.87 -13.71 -6.71
CA HIS A 411 26.73 -13.82 -7.91
C HIS A 411 26.13 -13.11 -9.13
N VAL A 412 24.89 -12.62 -9.05
CA VAL A 412 24.21 -11.92 -10.14
C VAL A 412 24.26 -10.42 -9.84
N ARG A 413 25.33 -9.78 -10.28
CA ARG A 413 25.50 -8.33 -10.11
C ARG A 413 24.81 -7.58 -11.24
N PRO A 414 24.02 -6.54 -10.96
CA PRO A 414 23.49 -5.63 -11.97
C PRO A 414 24.64 -4.97 -12.75
N PRO A 415 24.48 -4.65 -14.05
CA PRO A 415 25.52 -3.99 -14.85
C PRO A 415 26.03 -2.68 -14.25
N GLU A 416 25.21 -2.01 -13.44
CA GLU A 416 25.52 -0.75 -12.76
C GLU A 416 26.47 -0.94 -11.57
N GLU A 417 26.59 -2.15 -11.03
CA GLU A 417 27.46 -2.50 -9.89
C GLU A 417 28.80 -3.13 -10.33
N VAL A 418 28.99 -3.34 -11.61
CA VAL A 418 30.21 -3.95 -12.19
C VAL A 418 31.26 -2.88 -12.53
N ARG A 419 30.99 -1.60 -12.26
CA ARG A 419 31.90 -0.48 -12.52
C ARG A 419 32.85 -0.21 -11.37
#